data_97a78cae97bcee1e6ccc74687769e920
#
_entry.id   97a78cae97bcee1e6ccc74687769e920
#
_cell.length_a   1.000
_cell.length_b   1.000
_cell.length_c   1.000
_cell.angle_alpha   90.00
_cell.angle_beta   90.00
_cell.angle_gamma   90.00
#
_symmetry.space_group_name_H-M   'P 1'
#
loop_
_entity.id
_entity.type
_entity.pdbx_description
1 polymer ?
#
loop_
_entity_poly.entity_id
_entity_poly.type
_entity_poly.pdbx_seq_one_letter_code
_entity_poly.pdbx_strand_id
1 'polypeptide(L)'
;MAYDESGRAARCRVVTALLAVALIVLVGANLCIGSVLVPADHIPGILSGGAADSMESQVIWEIRLPRVLSAVLLGGALSLSGFLLQTFFNNPIADPFILGVSSGAKFVVALTMIVLLGANQAMSSPAMVAAAFLGSLITIGFVLLIARRISSMAMLIVAGVMVGYICSAATNFLIAFADDQSIVNLHNWSLGSFSGSSWDDIAIIAVVVITVSACVFAISKPLSAFQLGEAYAKSVGVNVERFRVVLVLLASMLSACVTAFAGPVSFVGIAVPHLVKSALKSSKPIRVIPACFLGGAIFCAGCDLIARTLFSPVELSISAVTAIFGAPVVIALMLKKRMR
;
A
#
# COMPACT_ATOMS: atom_id res chain seq x y z
N MET A 1 30.64 17.97 14.20
CA MET A 1 29.52 17.00 14.21
C MET A 1 28.14 17.66 14.44
N ALA A 2 27.94 18.58 15.37
CA ALA A 2 26.66 19.24 15.61
C ALA A 2 26.10 20.09 14.45
N TYR A 3 26.98 20.74 13.68
CA TYR A 3 26.60 21.59 12.55
C TYR A 3 25.97 20.79 11.39
N ASP A 4 26.34 19.54 11.18
CA ASP A 4 25.79 18.66 10.13
C ASP A 4 24.41 18.07 10.53
N GLU A 5 24.12 17.91 11.81
CA GLU A 5 22.80 17.43 12.28
C GLU A 5 21.69 18.47 12.17
N SER A 6 22.00 19.76 12.39
CA SER A 6 21.04 20.86 12.23
C SER A 6 20.63 21.04 10.77
N GLY A 7 21.59 21.00 9.85
CA GLY A 7 21.33 21.09 8.39
C GLY A 7 20.52 19.90 7.86
N ARG A 8 20.81 18.69 8.34
CA ARG A 8 20.01 17.49 8.00
C ARG A 8 18.60 17.54 8.58
N ALA A 9 18.43 18.06 9.80
CA ALA A 9 17.12 18.23 10.41
C ALA A 9 16.28 19.27 9.65
N ALA A 10 16.88 20.41 9.26
CA ALA A 10 16.24 21.43 8.45
C ALA A 10 15.80 20.87 7.08
N ARG A 11 16.69 20.14 6.38
CA ARG A 11 16.36 19.48 5.12
C ARG A 11 15.19 18.50 5.26
N CYS A 12 15.17 17.68 6.30
CA CYS A 12 14.07 16.75 6.53
C CYS A 12 12.74 17.48 6.73
N ARG A 13 12.71 18.57 7.49
CA ARG A 13 11.51 19.40 7.67
C ARG A 13 11.03 20.00 6.36
N VAL A 14 11.94 20.59 5.57
CA VAL A 14 11.63 21.18 4.27
C VAL A 14 11.08 20.13 3.31
N VAL A 15 11.74 18.97 3.18
CA VAL A 15 11.26 17.91 2.28
C VAL A 15 9.89 17.39 2.72
N THR A 16 9.67 17.16 4.02
CA THR A 16 8.37 16.71 4.51
C THR A 16 7.28 17.77 4.28
N ALA A 17 7.58 19.04 4.48
CA ALA A 17 6.65 20.15 4.18
C ALA A 17 6.33 20.22 2.69
N LEU A 18 7.33 20.08 1.81
CA LEU A 18 7.13 20.03 0.36
C LEU A 18 6.24 18.85 -0.06
N LEU A 19 6.46 17.67 0.55
CA LEU A 19 5.58 16.51 0.31
C LEU A 19 4.15 16.79 0.77
N ALA A 20 3.95 17.43 1.93
CA ALA A 20 2.62 17.76 2.41
C ALA A 20 1.92 18.76 1.46
N VAL A 21 2.62 19.81 1.01
CA VAL A 21 2.08 20.76 0.03
C VAL A 21 1.76 20.08 -1.30
N ALA A 22 2.68 19.24 -1.81
CA ALA A 22 2.46 18.48 -3.04
C ALA A 22 1.22 17.58 -2.94
N LEU A 23 1.00 16.92 -1.78
CA LEU A 23 -0.19 16.12 -1.55
C LEU A 23 -1.46 16.95 -1.59
N ILE A 24 -1.49 18.12 -0.92
CA ILE A 24 -2.65 19.01 -0.93
C ILE A 24 -2.98 19.48 -2.36
N VAL A 25 -1.97 19.90 -3.12
CA VAL A 25 -2.15 20.31 -4.53
C VAL A 25 -2.68 19.14 -5.37
N LEU A 26 -2.13 17.94 -5.17
CA LEU A 26 -2.54 16.76 -5.92
C LEU A 26 -3.97 16.30 -5.56
N VAL A 27 -4.36 16.37 -4.28
CA VAL A 27 -5.74 16.12 -3.85
C VAL A 27 -6.68 17.14 -4.50
N GLY A 28 -6.35 18.44 -4.48
CA GLY A 28 -7.10 19.45 -5.19
C GLY A 28 -7.23 19.15 -6.69
N ALA A 29 -6.15 18.79 -7.35
CA ALA A 29 -6.18 18.38 -8.76
C ALA A 29 -7.10 17.18 -9.01
N ASN A 30 -7.07 16.18 -8.11
CA ASN A 30 -7.96 15.02 -8.17
C ASN A 30 -9.45 15.38 -8.01
N LEU A 31 -9.76 16.42 -7.27
CA LEU A 31 -11.14 16.91 -7.14
C LEU A 31 -11.60 17.69 -8.38
N CYS A 32 -10.71 18.45 -9.01
CA CYS A 32 -11.02 19.24 -10.21
C CYS A 32 -11.11 18.38 -11.47
N ILE A 33 -10.11 17.51 -11.69
CA ILE A 33 -9.89 16.81 -12.96
C ILE A 33 -10.58 15.43 -12.93
N GLY A 34 -11.32 15.12 -13.99
CA GLY A 34 -11.99 13.83 -14.19
C GLY A 34 -12.85 13.86 -15.46
N SER A 35 -13.73 12.87 -15.65
CA SER A 35 -14.69 12.84 -16.78
C SER A 35 -15.58 14.08 -16.87
N VAL A 36 -15.91 14.66 -15.72
CA VAL A 36 -16.58 15.96 -15.59
C VAL A 36 -15.56 16.93 -15.01
N LEU A 37 -15.30 18.04 -15.65
CA LEU A 37 -14.43 19.10 -15.11
C LEU A 37 -15.23 19.91 -14.09
N VAL A 38 -14.70 20.01 -12.86
CA VAL A 38 -15.26 20.90 -11.83
C VAL A 38 -14.28 22.05 -11.63
N PRO A 39 -14.72 23.31 -11.84
CA PRO A 39 -13.89 24.48 -11.63
C PRO A 39 -13.35 24.54 -10.20
N ALA A 40 -12.09 24.96 -10.04
CA ALA A 40 -11.43 24.98 -8.73
C ALA A 40 -12.07 25.96 -7.73
N ASP A 41 -12.68 27.01 -8.23
CA ASP A 41 -13.41 28.01 -7.44
C ASP A 41 -14.74 27.48 -6.86
N HIS A 42 -15.34 26.46 -7.47
CA HIS A 42 -16.55 25.80 -6.94
C HIS A 42 -16.25 24.87 -5.76
N ILE A 43 -15.04 24.30 -5.68
CA ILE A 43 -14.68 23.29 -4.67
C ILE A 43 -14.88 23.78 -3.23
N PRO A 44 -14.39 24.98 -2.82
CA PRO A 44 -14.59 25.44 -1.45
C PRO A 44 -16.08 25.59 -1.09
N GLY A 45 -16.91 26.07 -2.04
CA GLY A 45 -18.36 26.18 -1.87
C GLY A 45 -19.03 24.83 -1.69
N ILE A 46 -18.66 23.82 -2.49
CA ILE A 46 -19.18 22.45 -2.39
C ILE A 46 -18.77 21.81 -1.06
N LEU A 47 -17.50 21.93 -0.67
CA LEU A 47 -17.00 21.36 0.58
C LEU A 47 -17.61 22.00 1.83
N SER A 48 -18.03 23.29 1.75
CA SER A 48 -18.73 23.98 2.83
C SER A 48 -20.24 23.75 2.86
N GLY A 49 -20.80 22.93 1.94
CA GLY A 49 -22.22 22.61 1.87
C GLY A 49 -23.07 23.60 1.08
N GLY A 50 -22.46 24.60 0.41
CA GLY A 50 -23.17 25.67 -0.30
C GLY A 50 -23.90 25.28 -1.59
N ALA A 51 -23.70 24.05 -2.09
CA ALA A 51 -24.30 23.55 -3.34
C ALA A 51 -24.70 22.07 -3.24
N ALA A 52 -25.34 21.67 -2.13
CA ALA A 52 -25.60 20.28 -1.77
C ALA A 52 -26.35 19.47 -2.85
N ASP A 53 -27.26 20.08 -3.58
CA ASP A 53 -28.11 19.40 -4.59
C ASP A 53 -27.54 19.49 -6.02
N SER A 54 -26.34 20.04 -6.20
CA SER A 54 -25.73 20.11 -7.53
C SER A 54 -25.11 18.78 -7.96
N MET A 55 -25.14 18.48 -9.27
CA MET A 55 -24.46 17.30 -9.84
C MET A 55 -22.95 17.32 -9.50
N GLU A 56 -22.31 18.49 -9.47
CA GLU A 56 -20.92 18.66 -9.10
C GLU A 56 -20.67 18.24 -7.64
N SER A 57 -21.59 18.59 -6.74
CA SER A 57 -21.51 18.17 -5.33
C SER A 57 -21.59 16.65 -5.17
N GLN A 58 -22.55 16.01 -5.84
CA GLN A 58 -22.67 14.54 -5.81
C GLN A 58 -21.41 13.85 -6.35
N VAL A 59 -20.87 14.33 -7.47
CA VAL A 59 -19.61 13.79 -8.06
C VAL A 59 -18.44 13.95 -7.09
N ILE A 60 -18.33 15.08 -6.40
CA ILE A 60 -17.24 15.31 -5.45
C ILE A 60 -17.42 14.45 -4.21
N TRP A 61 -18.58 14.47 -3.57
CA TRP A 61 -18.78 13.81 -2.28
C TRP A 61 -18.93 12.29 -2.39
N GLU A 62 -19.58 11.77 -3.45
CA GLU A 62 -19.87 10.33 -3.54
C GLU A 62 -18.83 9.56 -4.35
N ILE A 63 -18.11 10.24 -5.28
CA ILE A 63 -17.18 9.56 -6.17
C ILE A 63 -15.73 9.98 -5.91
N ARG A 64 -15.43 11.30 -5.97
CA ARG A 64 -14.04 11.75 -5.99
C ARG A 64 -13.37 11.77 -4.63
N LEU A 65 -14.06 12.24 -3.60
CA LEU A 65 -13.53 12.29 -2.25
C LEU A 65 -13.22 10.89 -1.71
N PRO A 66 -14.15 9.91 -1.74
CA PRO A 66 -13.83 8.56 -1.30
C PRO A 66 -12.67 7.95 -2.08
N ARG A 67 -12.64 8.11 -3.40
CA ARG A 67 -11.57 7.59 -4.26
C ARG A 67 -10.20 8.18 -3.92
N VAL A 68 -10.09 9.51 -3.82
CA VAL A 68 -8.81 10.16 -3.51
C VAL A 68 -8.34 9.86 -2.09
N LEU A 69 -9.26 9.77 -1.12
CA LEU A 69 -8.94 9.39 0.26
C LEU A 69 -8.44 7.95 0.33
N SER A 70 -9.08 7.01 -0.41
CA SER A 70 -8.56 5.65 -0.57
C SER A 70 -7.14 5.64 -1.13
N ALA A 71 -6.88 6.35 -2.22
CA ALA A 71 -5.57 6.40 -2.85
C ALA A 71 -4.50 6.98 -1.90
N VAL A 72 -4.84 8.00 -1.12
CA VAL A 72 -3.96 8.64 -0.14
C VAL A 72 -3.64 7.68 1.02
N LEU A 73 -4.67 7.11 1.64
CA LEU A 73 -4.51 6.25 2.82
C LEU A 73 -3.81 4.94 2.46
N LEU A 74 -4.28 4.27 1.40
CA LEU A 74 -3.75 2.98 0.99
C LEU A 74 -2.35 3.11 0.35
N GLY A 75 -2.09 4.21 -0.38
CA GLY A 75 -0.76 4.52 -0.90
C GLY A 75 0.25 4.76 0.21
N GLY A 76 -0.12 5.54 1.23
CA GLY A 76 0.68 5.74 2.43
C GLY A 76 0.95 4.45 3.18
N ALA A 77 -0.09 3.62 3.37
CA ALA A 77 0.00 2.31 4.00
C ALA A 77 0.98 1.37 3.28
N LEU A 78 0.89 1.29 1.96
CA LEU A 78 1.74 0.40 1.17
C LEU A 78 3.20 0.82 1.20
N SER A 79 3.47 2.13 1.13
CA SER A 79 4.83 2.67 1.28
C SER A 79 5.41 2.38 2.67
N LEU A 80 4.63 2.52 3.74
CA LEU A 80 5.06 2.17 5.10
C LEU A 80 5.32 0.68 5.24
N SER A 81 4.43 -0.17 4.73
CA SER A 81 4.61 -1.62 4.71
C SER A 81 5.93 -2.00 4.02
N GLY A 82 6.20 -1.41 2.85
CA GLY A 82 7.46 -1.59 2.14
C GLY A 82 8.68 -1.14 2.95
N PHE A 83 8.61 0.03 3.61
CA PHE A 83 9.68 0.51 4.47
C PHE A 83 10.00 -0.46 5.62
N LEU A 84 8.98 -1.01 6.27
CA LEU A 84 9.14 -1.99 7.35
C LEU A 84 9.81 -3.27 6.85
N LEU A 85 9.34 -3.83 5.73
CA LEU A 85 9.90 -5.07 5.18
C LEU A 85 11.30 -4.87 4.60
N GLN A 86 11.59 -3.73 3.97
CA GLN A 86 12.96 -3.39 3.57
C GLN A 86 13.91 -3.34 4.77
N THR A 87 13.43 -2.82 5.90
CA THR A 87 14.21 -2.78 7.14
C THR A 87 14.35 -4.18 7.74
N PHE A 88 13.27 -4.95 7.77
CA PHE A 88 13.25 -6.31 8.30
C PHE A 88 14.20 -7.24 7.53
N PHE A 89 14.12 -7.27 6.20
CA PHE A 89 14.97 -8.11 5.36
C PHE A 89 16.36 -7.50 5.10
N ASN A 90 16.62 -6.30 5.57
CA ASN A 90 17.82 -5.51 5.22
C ASN A 90 18.07 -5.50 3.70
N ASN A 91 16.96 -5.42 2.94
CA ASN A 91 16.97 -5.48 1.49
C ASN A 91 16.10 -4.36 0.89
N PRO A 92 16.66 -3.43 0.10
CA PRO A 92 15.93 -2.29 -0.45
C PRO A 92 14.87 -2.66 -1.49
N ILE A 93 14.88 -3.89 -2.01
CA ILE A 93 13.91 -4.39 -2.99
C ILE A 93 12.85 -5.31 -2.35
N ALA A 94 12.81 -5.40 -1.02
CA ALA A 94 11.76 -6.17 -0.36
C ALA A 94 10.40 -5.49 -0.57
N ASP A 95 9.41 -6.30 -0.96
CA ASP A 95 8.05 -5.90 -1.25
C ASP A 95 7.08 -6.62 -0.30
N PRO A 96 6.00 -5.97 0.17
CA PRO A 96 4.99 -6.62 0.99
C PRO A 96 4.38 -7.88 0.38
N PHE A 97 4.26 -7.92 -0.93
CA PHE A 97 3.64 -9.04 -1.64
C PHE A 97 4.55 -10.29 -1.77
N ILE A 98 5.86 -10.17 -1.53
CA ILE A 98 6.80 -11.31 -1.49
C ILE A 98 6.39 -12.35 -0.42
N LEU A 99 5.71 -11.91 0.64
CA LEU A 99 5.21 -12.82 1.69
C LEU A 99 3.92 -13.56 1.31
N GLY A 100 3.48 -13.49 0.06
CA GLY A 100 2.30 -14.20 -0.44
C GLY A 100 0.96 -13.57 -0.05
N VAL A 101 0.96 -12.38 0.57
CA VAL A 101 -0.25 -11.68 1.06
C VAL A 101 -1.29 -11.53 -0.04
N SER A 102 -0.89 -11.05 -1.21
CA SER A 102 -1.77 -10.86 -2.36
C SER A 102 -2.29 -12.17 -2.95
N SER A 103 -1.43 -13.19 -3.04
CA SER A 103 -1.82 -14.51 -3.56
C SER A 103 -2.82 -15.20 -2.63
N GLY A 104 -2.64 -15.07 -1.31
CA GLY A 104 -3.58 -15.59 -0.31
C GLY A 104 -4.93 -14.86 -0.35
N ALA A 105 -4.90 -13.53 -0.50
CA ALA A 105 -6.12 -12.75 -0.72
C ALA A 105 -6.89 -13.24 -1.95
N LYS A 106 -6.19 -13.35 -3.09
CA LYS A 106 -6.79 -13.80 -4.36
C LYS A 106 -7.36 -15.22 -4.25
N PHE A 107 -6.67 -16.12 -3.55
CA PHE A 107 -7.14 -17.48 -3.34
C PHE A 107 -8.46 -17.52 -2.56
N VAL A 108 -8.57 -16.79 -1.43
CA VAL A 108 -9.80 -16.81 -0.63
C VAL A 108 -10.93 -16.07 -1.34
N VAL A 109 -10.66 -14.99 -2.08
CA VAL A 109 -11.66 -14.34 -2.95
C VAL A 109 -12.16 -15.31 -4.00
N ALA A 110 -11.29 -16.01 -4.72
CA ALA A 110 -11.65 -17.00 -5.72
C ALA A 110 -12.47 -18.15 -5.10
N LEU A 111 -12.04 -18.67 -3.95
CA LEU A 111 -12.76 -19.72 -3.22
C LEU A 111 -14.18 -19.27 -2.86
N THR A 112 -14.32 -18.05 -2.36
CA THR A 112 -15.63 -17.49 -1.99
C THR A 112 -16.53 -17.30 -3.21
N MET A 113 -16.00 -16.71 -4.28
CA MET A 113 -16.77 -16.46 -5.51
C MET A 113 -17.21 -17.75 -6.20
N ILE A 114 -16.29 -18.69 -6.37
CA ILE A 114 -16.51 -19.87 -7.23
C ILE A 114 -17.20 -21.00 -6.45
N VAL A 115 -16.80 -21.24 -5.19
CA VAL A 115 -17.27 -22.42 -4.43
C VAL A 115 -18.44 -22.07 -3.51
N LEU A 116 -18.36 -20.94 -2.78
CA LEU A 116 -19.35 -20.63 -1.76
C LEU A 116 -20.59 -19.94 -2.33
N LEU A 117 -20.44 -19.07 -3.33
CA LEU A 117 -21.55 -18.32 -3.93
C LEU A 117 -22.09 -18.98 -5.19
N GLY A 118 -21.25 -19.68 -5.96
CA GLY A 118 -21.61 -20.31 -7.23
C GLY A 118 -22.01 -19.30 -8.32
N ALA A 119 -22.36 -19.82 -9.52
CA ALA A 119 -22.59 -19.04 -10.73
C ALA A 119 -23.75 -18.02 -10.67
N ASN A 120 -24.64 -18.11 -9.71
CA ASN A 120 -25.88 -17.31 -9.70
C ASN A 120 -25.91 -16.15 -8.69
N GLN A 121 -24.82 -15.94 -7.93
CA GLN A 121 -24.76 -14.86 -6.94
C GLN A 121 -23.54 -13.98 -7.14
N ALA A 122 -23.77 -12.71 -7.42
CA ALA A 122 -22.70 -11.72 -7.42
C ALA A 122 -22.18 -11.49 -5.98
N MET A 123 -20.86 -11.55 -5.82
CA MET A 123 -20.22 -11.25 -4.54
C MET A 123 -20.36 -9.76 -4.23
N SER A 124 -20.89 -9.42 -3.06
CA SER A 124 -20.96 -8.03 -2.62
C SER A 124 -19.58 -7.47 -2.31
N SER A 125 -19.38 -6.15 -2.49
CA SER A 125 -18.08 -5.51 -2.19
C SER A 125 -17.59 -5.76 -0.76
N PRO A 126 -18.41 -5.66 0.30
CA PRO A 126 -17.95 -5.97 1.66
C PRO A 126 -17.53 -7.44 1.85
N ALA A 127 -18.21 -8.39 1.20
CA ALA A 127 -17.83 -9.79 1.27
C ALA A 127 -16.49 -10.05 0.58
N MET A 128 -16.23 -9.37 -0.55
CA MET A 128 -14.96 -9.44 -1.28
C MET A 128 -13.79 -8.88 -0.43
N VAL A 129 -14.00 -7.73 0.20
CA VAL A 129 -13.04 -7.12 1.12
C VAL A 129 -12.72 -8.05 2.30
N ALA A 130 -13.77 -8.61 2.94
CA ALA A 130 -13.60 -9.54 4.05
C ALA A 130 -12.84 -10.81 3.63
N ALA A 131 -13.18 -11.40 2.48
CA ALA A 131 -12.50 -12.58 1.94
C ALA A 131 -11.02 -12.30 1.63
N ALA A 132 -10.73 -11.17 0.97
CA ALA A 132 -9.38 -10.75 0.66
C ALA A 132 -8.54 -10.50 1.93
N PHE A 133 -9.12 -9.83 2.92
CA PHE A 133 -8.47 -9.57 4.20
C PHE A 133 -8.18 -10.86 4.97
N LEU A 134 -9.14 -11.76 5.07
CA LEU A 134 -8.96 -13.08 5.68
C LEU A 134 -7.89 -13.90 4.97
N GLY A 135 -7.90 -13.96 3.65
CA GLY A 135 -6.89 -14.66 2.86
C GLY A 135 -5.48 -14.12 3.10
N SER A 136 -5.36 -12.80 3.18
CA SER A 136 -4.10 -12.14 3.55
C SER A 136 -3.65 -12.53 4.95
N LEU A 137 -4.53 -12.49 5.95
CA LEU A 137 -4.21 -12.84 7.34
C LEU A 137 -3.82 -14.32 7.51
N ILE A 138 -4.51 -15.23 6.84
CA ILE A 138 -4.19 -16.66 6.85
C ILE A 138 -2.77 -16.88 6.32
N THR A 139 -2.45 -16.28 5.19
CA THR A 139 -1.11 -16.39 4.57
C THR A 139 -0.03 -15.83 5.49
N ILE A 140 -0.26 -14.68 6.09
CA ILE A 140 0.66 -14.06 7.06
C ILE A 140 0.84 -14.97 8.28
N GLY A 141 -0.26 -15.48 8.83
CA GLY A 141 -0.23 -16.41 9.96
C GLY A 141 0.64 -17.64 9.66
N PHE A 142 0.51 -18.19 8.45
CA PHE A 142 1.33 -19.32 7.99
C PHE A 142 2.81 -18.95 7.86
N VAL A 143 3.11 -17.80 7.26
CA VAL A 143 4.49 -17.31 7.15
C VAL A 143 5.10 -17.05 8.53
N LEU A 144 4.34 -16.49 9.47
CA LEU A 144 4.80 -16.26 10.85
C LEU A 144 5.05 -17.59 11.62
N LEU A 145 4.23 -18.60 11.40
CA LEU A 145 4.48 -19.94 11.97
C LEU A 145 5.80 -20.54 11.47
N ILE A 146 6.06 -20.40 10.17
CA ILE A 146 7.33 -20.82 9.57
C ILE A 146 8.50 -19.98 10.10
N ALA A 147 8.31 -18.66 10.24
CA ALA A 147 9.33 -17.75 10.75
C ALA A 147 9.83 -18.07 12.15
N ARG A 148 8.99 -18.70 12.99
CA ARG A 148 9.41 -19.19 14.33
C ARG A 148 10.41 -20.36 14.27
N ARG A 149 10.44 -21.10 13.16
CA ARG A 149 11.30 -22.26 12.96
C ARG A 149 12.53 -21.94 12.11
N ILE A 150 12.52 -20.82 11.38
CA ILE A 150 13.57 -20.43 10.44
C ILE A 150 14.26 -19.17 10.96
N SER A 151 15.57 -19.25 11.20
CA SER A 151 16.40 -18.10 11.60
C SER A 151 16.93 -17.28 10.41
N SER A 152 17.01 -17.88 9.22
CA SER A 152 17.53 -17.24 8.01
C SER A 152 16.49 -16.36 7.32
N MET A 153 16.80 -15.07 7.12
CA MET A 153 15.94 -14.14 6.38
C MET A 153 15.71 -14.56 4.92
N ALA A 154 16.74 -15.13 4.27
CA ALA A 154 16.60 -15.62 2.90
C ALA A 154 15.61 -16.78 2.81
N MET A 155 15.66 -17.73 3.76
CA MET A 155 14.71 -18.85 3.80
C MET A 155 13.28 -18.38 4.09
N LEU A 156 13.09 -17.31 4.85
CA LEU A 156 11.77 -16.75 5.11
C LEU A 156 11.16 -16.13 3.84
N ILE A 157 11.97 -15.46 3.02
CA ILE A 157 11.54 -14.97 1.70
C ILE A 157 11.11 -16.14 0.82
N VAL A 158 11.93 -17.19 0.75
CA VAL A 158 11.62 -18.41 -0.02
C VAL A 158 10.32 -19.04 0.46
N ALA A 159 10.11 -19.16 1.78
CA ALA A 159 8.87 -19.67 2.35
C ALA A 159 7.66 -18.83 1.95
N GLY A 160 7.74 -17.50 2.02
CA GLY A 160 6.66 -16.60 1.59
C GLY A 160 6.32 -16.78 0.11
N VAL A 161 7.35 -16.85 -0.74
CA VAL A 161 7.19 -17.09 -2.19
C VAL A 161 6.54 -18.45 -2.45
N MET A 162 6.96 -19.51 -1.74
CA MET A 162 6.36 -20.86 -1.90
C MET A 162 4.89 -20.88 -1.46
N VAL A 163 4.55 -20.23 -0.36
CA VAL A 163 3.14 -20.07 0.07
C VAL A 163 2.35 -19.32 -1.01
N GLY A 164 2.93 -18.26 -1.59
CA GLY A 164 2.33 -17.54 -2.72
C GLY A 164 2.07 -18.42 -3.94
N TYR A 165 3.02 -19.30 -4.29
CA TYR A 165 2.84 -20.25 -5.40
C TYR A 165 1.77 -21.30 -5.09
N ILE A 166 1.68 -21.83 -3.87
CA ILE A 166 0.62 -22.74 -3.46
C ILE A 166 -0.76 -22.08 -3.60
N CYS A 167 -0.91 -20.85 -3.09
CA CYS A 167 -2.16 -20.10 -3.23
C CYS A 167 -2.50 -19.82 -4.70
N SER A 168 -1.51 -19.48 -5.54
CA SER A 168 -1.72 -19.24 -6.96
C SER A 168 -2.12 -20.51 -7.70
N ALA A 169 -1.49 -21.65 -7.41
CA ALA A 169 -1.84 -22.93 -7.99
C ALA A 169 -3.26 -23.36 -7.60
N ALA A 170 -3.63 -23.21 -6.31
CA ALA A 170 -4.98 -23.47 -5.84
C ALA A 170 -6.02 -22.53 -6.50
N THR A 171 -5.68 -21.27 -6.68
CA THR A 171 -6.54 -20.31 -7.41
C THR A 171 -6.76 -20.74 -8.86
N ASN A 172 -5.69 -21.12 -9.57
CA ASN A 172 -5.79 -21.60 -10.96
C ASN A 172 -6.61 -22.90 -11.07
N PHE A 173 -6.49 -23.78 -10.07
CA PHE A 173 -7.34 -24.97 -9.99
C PHE A 173 -8.82 -24.61 -9.85
N LEU A 174 -9.18 -23.64 -8.99
CA LEU A 174 -10.55 -23.18 -8.85
C LEU A 174 -11.08 -22.54 -10.13
N ILE A 175 -10.26 -21.72 -10.81
CA ILE A 175 -10.62 -21.06 -12.07
C ILE A 175 -10.98 -22.09 -13.17
N ALA A 176 -10.38 -23.27 -13.17
CA ALA A 176 -10.69 -24.32 -14.14
C ALA A 176 -12.14 -24.84 -14.05
N PHE A 177 -12.83 -24.60 -12.94
CA PHE A 177 -14.22 -24.98 -12.70
C PHE A 177 -15.16 -23.78 -12.59
N ALA A 178 -14.65 -22.56 -12.81
CA ALA A 178 -15.42 -21.34 -12.67
C ALA A 178 -16.22 -21.02 -13.95
N ASP A 179 -17.31 -20.31 -13.78
CA ASP A 179 -18.03 -19.66 -14.88
C ASP A 179 -17.28 -18.43 -15.39
N ASP A 180 -17.55 -18.03 -16.63
CA ASP A 180 -16.87 -16.92 -17.30
C ASP A 180 -17.03 -15.59 -16.53
N GLN A 181 -18.20 -15.34 -15.92
CA GLN A 181 -18.47 -14.13 -15.14
C GLN A 181 -17.58 -14.04 -13.89
N SER A 182 -17.42 -15.15 -13.17
CA SER A 182 -16.55 -15.23 -12.00
C SER A 182 -15.08 -15.02 -12.37
N ILE A 183 -14.65 -15.56 -13.52
CA ILE A 183 -13.28 -15.34 -14.05
C ILE A 183 -13.06 -13.87 -14.34
N VAL A 184 -13.98 -13.20 -15.03
CA VAL A 184 -13.90 -11.77 -15.37
C VAL A 184 -13.87 -10.92 -14.11
N ASN A 185 -14.74 -11.19 -13.14
CA ASN A 185 -14.80 -10.45 -11.88
C ASN A 185 -13.51 -10.60 -11.06
N LEU A 186 -12.98 -11.83 -10.95
CA LEU A 186 -11.70 -12.09 -10.27
C LEU A 186 -10.52 -11.43 -10.98
N HIS A 187 -10.55 -11.44 -12.31
CA HIS A 187 -9.53 -10.75 -13.12
C HIS A 187 -9.55 -9.24 -12.87
N ASN A 188 -10.72 -8.61 -12.97
CA ASN A 188 -10.90 -7.17 -12.77
C ASN A 188 -10.47 -6.75 -11.37
N TRP A 189 -10.85 -7.51 -10.34
CA TRP A 189 -10.38 -7.26 -8.98
C TRP A 189 -8.84 -7.37 -8.86
N SER A 190 -8.23 -8.34 -9.56
CA SER A 190 -6.77 -8.53 -9.55
C SER A 190 -5.99 -7.41 -10.22
N LEU A 191 -6.61 -6.61 -11.07
CA LEU A 191 -5.98 -5.46 -11.71
C LEU A 191 -5.74 -4.30 -10.73
N GLY A 192 -6.49 -4.27 -9.63
CA GLY A 192 -6.47 -3.21 -8.64
C GLY A 192 -7.14 -1.91 -9.11
N SER A 193 -7.86 -1.27 -8.21
CA SER A 193 -8.53 0.02 -8.46
C SER A 193 -8.86 0.72 -7.16
N PHE A 194 -8.86 2.06 -7.16
CA PHE A 194 -9.44 2.88 -6.09
C PHE A 194 -10.87 3.31 -6.42
N SER A 195 -11.39 2.94 -7.59
CA SER A 195 -12.76 3.20 -8.00
C SER A 195 -13.75 2.40 -7.15
N GLY A 196 -14.94 2.97 -6.91
CA GLY A 196 -16.00 2.30 -6.16
C GLY A 196 -15.82 2.27 -4.65
N SER A 197 -14.84 2.98 -4.10
CA SER A 197 -14.70 3.15 -2.65
C SER A 197 -15.89 3.95 -2.08
N SER A 198 -16.52 3.42 -1.04
CA SER A 198 -17.58 4.07 -0.29
C SER A 198 -17.06 4.81 0.95
N TRP A 199 -17.88 5.64 1.59
CA TRP A 199 -17.52 6.26 2.86
C TRP A 199 -17.34 5.26 3.99
N ASP A 200 -18.07 4.16 3.99
CA ASP A 200 -17.91 3.08 4.95
C ASP A 200 -16.55 2.39 4.78
N ASP A 201 -16.12 2.18 3.53
CA ASP A 201 -14.78 1.66 3.24
C ASP A 201 -13.70 2.61 3.75
N ILE A 202 -13.87 3.92 3.50
CA ILE A 202 -12.93 4.94 3.98
C ILE A 202 -12.82 4.95 5.51
N ALA A 203 -13.94 4.80 6.22
CA ALA A 203 -13.92 4.74 7.67
C ALA A 203 -13.09 3.55 8.18
N ILE A 204 -13.29 2.37 7.59
CA ILE A 204 -12.54 1.15 7.94
C ILE A 204 -11.05 1.32 7.58
N ILE A 205 -10.75 1.76 6.36
CA ILE A 205 -9.39 2.02 5.88
C ILE A 205 -8.68 3.00 6.83
N ALA A 206 -9.34 4.12 7.16
CA ALA A 206 -8.77 5.14 8.02
C ALA A 206 -8.45 4.60 9.42
N VAL A 207 -9.38 3.86 10.03
CA VAL A 207 -9.16 3.25 11.35
C VAL A 207 -7.95 2.31 11.31
N VAL A 208 -7.90 1.39 10.35
CA VAL A 208 -6.80 0.42 10.25
C VAL A 208 -5.48 1.12 9.94
N VAL A 209 -5.44 1.96 8.90
CA VAL A 209 -4.20 2.59 8.43
C VAL A 209 -3.65 3.57 9.46
N ILE A 210 -4.49 4.41 10.07
CA ILE A 210 -4.04 5.39 11.06
C ILE A 210 -3.54 4.69 12.31
N THR A 211 -4.29 3.69 12.83
CA THR A 211 -3.89 2.95 14.04
C THR A 211 -2.58 2.20 13.81
N VAL A 212 -2.46 1.47 12.72
CA VAL A 212 -1.23 0.70 12.43
C VAL A 212 -0.06 1.65 12.15
N SER A 213 -0.26 2.76 11.42
CA SER A 213 0.79 3.77 11.18
C SER A 213 1.23 4.44 12.48
N ALA A 214 0.33 4.70 13.43
CA ALA A 214 0.67 5.21 14.76
C ALA A 214 1.52 4.18 15.54
N CYS A 215 1.18 2.89 15.49
CA CYS A 215 2.00 1.82 16.04
C CYS A 215 3.40 1.78 15.40
N VAL A 216 3.49 1.90 14.07
CA VAL A 216 4.76 1.96 13.34
C VAL A 216 5.59 3.17 13.80
N PHE A 217 4.97 4.32 14.00
CA PHE A 217 5.65 5.50 14.51
C PHE A 217 6.14 5.32 15.94
N ALA A 218 5.33 4.70 16.80
CA ALA A 218 5.68 4.43 18.21
C ALA A 218 6.92 3.52 18.35
N ILE A 219 7.08 2.55 17.44
CA ILE A 219 8.26 1.66 17.42
C ILE A 219 9.47 2.24 16.67
N SER A 220 9.48 3.53 16.31
CA SER A 220 10.57 4.16 15.56
C SER A 220 11.94 4.08 16.25
N LYS A 221 11.99 4.11 17.60
CA LYS A 221 13.24 3.97 18.36
C LYS A 221 13.83 2.55 18.28
N PRO A 222 13.11 1.47 18.66
CA PRO A 222 13.62 0.11 18.46
C PRO A 222 13.89 -0.22 16.99
N LEU A 223 13.14 0.35 16.05
CA LEU A 223 13.39 0.20 14.62
C LEU A 223 14.74 0.81 14.20
N SER A 224 15.13 1.95 14.79
CA SER A 224 16.44 2.56 14.58
C SER A 224 17.58 1.66 15.10
N ALA A 225 17.40 1.03 16.24
CA ALA A 225 18.38 0.08 16.78
C ALA A 225 18.47 -1.18 15.89
N PHE A 226 17.36 -1.69 15.42
CA PHE A 226 17.31 -2.86 14.53
C PHE A 226 18.00 -2.62 13.18
N GLN A 227 17.93 -1.40 12.63
CA GLN A 227 18.64 -1.01 11.39
C GLN A 227 20.18 -1.04 11.53
N LEU A 228 20.69 -0.89 12.76
CA LEU A 228 22.14 -0.98 13.05
C LEU A 228 22.63 -2.43 13.22
N GLY A 229 21.72 -3.39 13.15
CA GLY A 229 21.98 -4.82 13.28
C GLY A 229 21.35 -5.42 14.53
N GLU A 230 21.04 -6.72 14.45
CA GLU A 230 20.35 -7.43 15.53
C GLU A 230 21.19 -7.55 16.80
N ALA A 231 22.51 -7.72 16.67
CA ALA A 231 23.40 -7.77 17.82
C ALA A 231 23.38 -6.44 18.60
N TYR A 232 23.38 -5.32 17.89
CA TYR A 232 23.24 -3.99 18.49
C TYR A 232 21.87 -3.81 19.12
N ALA A 233 20.80 -4.19 18.42
CA ALA A 233 19.44 -4.10 18.97
C ALA A 233 19.30 -4.89 20.28
N LYS A 234 19.86 -6.11 20.35
CA LYS A 234 19.89 -6.91 21.59
C LYS A 234 20.68 -6.22 22.72
N SER A 235 21.85 -5.62 22.43
CA SER A 235 22.68 -4.97 23.44
C SER A 235 22.00 -3.75 24.07
N VAL A 236 21.08 -3.08 23.35
CA VAL A 236 20.30 -1.94 23.87
C VAL A 236 18.92 -2.35 24.42
N GLY A 237 18.70 -3.67 24.64
CA GLY A 237 17.51 -4.20 25.31
C GLY A 237 16.30 -4.50 24.40
N VAL A 238 16.44 -4.48 23.08
CA VAL A 238 15.36 -4.87 22.16
C VAL A 238 15.25 -6.39 22.10
N ASN A 239 14.06 -6.93 22.41
CA ASN A 239 13.78 -8.35 22.16
C ASN A 239 13.58 -8.57 20.66
N VAL A 240 14.65 -8.99 19.96
CA VAL A 240 14.69 -9.11 18.50
C VAL A 240 13.67 -10.11 17.98
N GLU A 241 13.41 -11.23 18.67
CA GLU A 241 12.45 -12.24 18.21
C GLU A 241 11.02 -11.69 18.20
N ARG A 242 10.60 -11.04 19.28
CA ARG A 242 9.29 -10.38 19.34
C ARG A 242 9.20 -9.22 18.36
N PHE A 243 10.28 -8.45 18.23
CA PHE A 243 10.32 -7.29 17.34
C PHE A 243 10.19 -7.69 15.87
N ARG A 244 10.81 -8.79 15.45
CA ARG A 244 10.62 -9.37 14.11
C ARG A 244 9.15 -9.69 13.81
N VAL A 245 8.48 -10.36 14.76
CA VAL A 245 7.04 -10.67 14.62
C VAL A 245 6.21 -9.40 14.51
N VAL A 246 6.47 -8.39 15.34
CA VAL A 246 5.77 -7.10 15.30
C VAL A 246 5.97 -6.41 13.94
N LEU A 247 7.21 -6.36 13.42
CA LEU A 247 7.48 -5.74 12.11
C LEU A 247 6.70 -6.40 10.98
N VAL A 248 6.73 -7.74 10.92
CA VAL A 248 6.01 -8.50 9.90
C VAL A 248 4.50 -8.30 10.04
N LEU A 249 3.96 -8.36 11.27
CA LEU A 249 2.53 -8.14 11.51
C LEU A 249 2.08 -6.74 11.06
N LEU A 250 2.76 -5.67 11.49
CA LEU A 250 2.39 -4.31 11.11
C LEU A 250 2.49 -4.09 9.60
N ALA A 251 3.58 -4.55 8.96
CA ALA A 251 3.74 -4.46 7.51
C ALA A 251 2.62 -5.22 6.78
N SER A 252 2.31 -6.41 7.25
CA SER A 252 1.30 -7.26 6.64
C SER A 252 -0.12 -6.76 6.84
N MET A 253 -0.46 -6.17 7.99
CA MET A 253 -1.76 -5.55 8.20
C MET A 253 -1.98 -4.37 7.24
N LEU A 254 -0.96 -3.53 7.02
CA LEU A 254 -1.04 -2.45 6.05
C LEU A 254 -1.23 -2.97 4.63
N SER A 255 -0.44 -3.97 4.20
CA SER A 255 -0.58 -4.54 2.85
C SER A 255 -1.85 -5.36 2.66
N ALA A 256 -2.35 -6.04 3.70
CA ALA A 256 -3.63 -6.75 3.66
C ALA A 256 -4.81 -5.76 3.48
N CYS A 257 -4.78 -4.62 4.20
CA CYS A 257 -5.76 -3.56 4.03
C CYS A 257 -5.74 -3.03 2.59
N VAL A 258 -4.55 -2.75 2.02
CA VAL A 258 -4.45 -2.32 0.61
C VAL A 258 -5.03 -3.36 -0.33
N THR A 259 -4.64 -4.62 -0.19
CA THR A 259 -5.09 -5.71 -1.08
C THR A 259 -6.59 -5.93 -0.97
N ALA A 260 -7.17 -5.81 0.23
CA ALA A 260 -8.58 -6.00 0.46
C ALA A 260 -9.45 -4.94 -0.23
N PHE A 261 -9.08 -3.66 -0.12
CA PHE A 261 -9.88 -2.54 -0.62
C PHE A 261 -9.52 -2.11 -2.05
N ALA A 262 -8.26 -2.12 -2.41
CA ALA A 262 -7.80 -1.66 -3.73
C ALA A 262 -7.31 -2.79 -4.64
N GLY A 263 -7.30 -4.04 -4.16
CA GLY A 263 -6.61 -5.12 -4.85
C GLY A 263 -5.08 -5.00 -4.78
N PRO A 264 -4.34 -5.86 -5.49
CA PRO A 264 -2.88 -5.80 -5.51
C PRO A 264 -2.38 -4.53 -6.22
N VAL A 265 -1.57 -3.72 -5.55
CA VAL A 265 -0.95 -2.51 -6.12
C VAL A 265 0.57 -2.64 -6.07
N SER A 266 1.23 -2.73 -7.20
CA SER A 266 2.64 -3.08 -7.31
C SER A 266 3.58 -1.87 -7.17
N PHE A 267 4.85 -2.13 -6.83
CA PHE A 267 5.99 -1.20 -6.82
C PHE A 267 5.99 -0.05 -5.82
N VAL A 268 4.87 0.37 -5.26
CA VAL A 268 4.79 1.49 -4.31
C VAL A 268 5.66 1.21 -3.08
N GLY A 269 5.55 0.00 -2.52
CA GLY A 269 6.32 -0.44 -1.35
C GLY A 269 7.82 -0.51 -1.60
N ILE A 270 8.27 -0.68 -2.84
CA ILE A 270 9.69 -0.72 -3.20
C ILE A 270 10.21 0.68 -3.53
N ALA A 271 9.56 1.36 -4.46
CA ALA A 271 10.06 2.60 -5.04
C ALA A 271 10.02 3.79 -4.06
N VAL A 272 8.87 3.98 -3.39
CA VAL A 272 8.63 5.18 -2.59
C VAL A 272 9.57 5.29 -1.37
N PRO A 273 9.76 4.26 -0.52
CA PRO A 273 10.67 4.38 0.62
C PRO A 273 12.09 4.72 0.22
N HIS A 274 12.52 4.23 -0.95
CA HIS A 274 13.84 4.56 -1.46
C HIS A 274 13.95 6.00 -1.93
N LEU A 275 12.99 6.48 -2.72
CA LEU A 275 12.93 7.87 -3.18
C LEU A 275 12.94 8.82 -1.98
N VAL A 276 12.13 8.53 -0.97
CA VAL A 276 12.03 9.32 0.27
C VAL A 276 13.35 9.33 1.04
N LYS A 277 13.98 8.17 1.28
CA LYS A 277 15.29 8.10 1.95
C LYS A 277 16.35 8.92 1.18
N SER A 278 16.33 8.85 -0.15
CA SER A 278 17.23 9.60 -1.02
C SER A 278 17.00 11.12 -0.92
N ALA A 279 15.75 11.57 -0.92
CA ALA A 279 15.37 12.97 -0.79
C ALA A 279 15.72 13.55 0.60
N LEU A 280 15.43 12.79 1.67
CA LEU A 280 15.74 13.18 3.05
C LEU A 280 17.24 13.11 3.36
N LYS A 281 18.03 12.34 2.58
CA LYS A 281 19.42 11.96 2.92
C LYS A 281 19.53 11.44 4.37
N SER A 282 18.52 10.70 4.82
CA SER A 282 18.39 10.17 6.18
C SER A 282 17.69 8.82 6.17
N SER A 283 18.19 7.89 7.00
CA SER A 283 17.54 6.60 7.24
C SER A 283 16.88 6.53 8.62
N LYS A 284 16.89 7.62 9.43
CA LYS A 284 16.31 7.65 10.77
C LYS A 284 14.79 7.41 10.69
N PRO A 285 14.23 6.32 11.27
CA PRO A 285 12.81 5.96 11.12
C PRO A 285 11.83 7.06 11.51
N ILE A 286 12.10 7.80 12.57
CA ILE A 286 11.25 8.90 13.04
C ILE A 286 11.01 9.99 11.97
N ARG A 287 11.92 10.15 11.01
CA ARG A 287 11.81 11.10 9.90
C ARG A 287 11.30 10.44 8.63
N VAL A 288 11.68 9.17 8.42
CA VAL A 288 11.35 8.42 7.21
C VAL A 288 9.90 7.96 7.23
N ILE A 289 9.35 7.54 8.37
CA ILE A 289 7.98 7.05 8.51
C ILE A 289 6.96 8.07 7.98
N PRO A 290 6.87 9.32 8.50
CA PRO A 290 5.88 10.27 7.99
C PRO A 290 6.12 10.65 6.54
N ALA A 291 7.37 10.77 6.11
CA ALA A 291 7.69 11.10 4.72
C ALA A 291 7.37 9.95 3.76
N CYS A 292 7.53 8.67 4.17
CA CYS A 292 7.12 7.51 3.38
C CYS A 292 5.60 7.47 3.23
N PHE A 293 4.85 7.76 4.28
CA PHE A 293 3.39 7.84 4.20
C PHE A 293 2.96 8.91 3.16
N LEU A 294 3.47 10.12 3.29
CA LEU A 294 3.17 11.21 2.34
C LEU A 294 3.62 10.88 0.91
N GLY A 295 4.82 10.33 0.75
CA GLY A 295 5.33 9.91 -0.55
C GLY A 295 4.49 8.85 -1.23
N GLY A 296 4.02 7.84 -0.47
CA GLY A 296 3.11 6.80 -0.96
C GLY A 296 1.74 7.36 -1.34
N ALA A 297 1.21 8.25 -0.53
CA ALA A 297 -0.04 8.96 -0.80
C ALA A 297 0.05 9.77 -2.11
N ILE A 298 1.11 10.55 -2.29
CA ILE A 298 1.36 11.32 -3.53
C ILE A 298 1.49 10.38 -4.72
N PHE A 299 2.28 9.32 -4.60
CA PHE A 299 2.52 8.41 -5.71
C PHE A 299 1.23 7.72 -6.17
N CYS A 300 0.44 7.18 -5.24
CA CYS A 300 -0.82 6.51 -5.57
C CYS A 300 -1.88 7.48 -6.09
N ALA A 301 -2.07 8.65 -5.44
CA ALA A 301 -3.02 9.65 -5.92
C ALA A 301 -2.64 10.21 -7.30
N GLY A 302 -1.35 10.35 -7.59
CA GLY A 302 -0.84 10.75 -8.90
C GLY A 302 -1.06 9.68 -9.97
N CYS A 303 -0.75 8.42 -9.65
CA CYS A 303 -1.01 7.30 -10.54
C CYS A 303 -2.51 7.10 -10.80
N ASP A 304 -3.38 7.30 -9.79
CA ASP A 304 -4.82 7.21 -9.96
C ASP A 304 -5.36 8.31 -10.87
N LEU A 305 -4.87 9.55 -10.71
CA LEU A 305 -5.22 10.64 -11.59
C LEU A 305 -4.87 10.33 -13.05
N ILE A 306 -3.67 9.79 -13.30
CA ILE A 306 -3.23 9.38 -14.64
C ILE A 306 -4.10 8.22 -15.14
N ALA A 307 -4.36 7.21 -14.30
CA ALA A 307 -5.13 6.03 -14.67
C ALA A 307 -6.53 6.34 -15.22
N ARG A 308 -7.20 7.34 -14.63
CA ARG A 308 -8.57 7.72 -15.00
C ARG A 308 -8.67 8.83 -16.06
N THR A 309 -7.57 9.54 -16.35
CA THR A 309 -7.63 10.69 -17.27
C THR A 309 -6.95 10.43 -18.61
N LEU A 310 -5.88 9.62 -18.66
CA LEU A 310 -5.03 9.48 -19.83
C LEU A 310 -5.77 8.91 -21.05
N PHE A 311 -6.67 7.95 -20.83
CA PHE A 311 -7.44 7.28 -21.88
C PHE A 311 -8.96 7.35 -21.64
N SER A 312 -9.43 8.41 -20.96
CA SER A 312 -10.86 8.59 -20.69
C SER A 312 -11.70 8.39 -21.97
N PRO A 313 -12.83 7.62 -21.93
CA PRO A 313 -13.51 7.10 -20.76
C PRO A 313 -12.98 5.74 -20.23
N VAL A 314 -11.95 5.15 -20.83
CA VAL A 314 -11.37 3.88 -20.38
C VAL A 314 -10.42 4.14 -19.21
N GLU A 315 -10.66 3.50 -18.06
CA GLU A 315 -9.76 3.56 -16.92
C GLU A 315 -8.68 2.48 -17.02
N LEU A 316 -7.43 2.89 -16.80
CA LEU A 316 -6.31 1.95 -16.69
C LEU A 316 -6.29 1.30 -15.29
N SER A 317 -5.78 0.06 -15.21
CA SER A 317 -5.52 -0.55 -13.91
C SER A 317 -4.46 0.22 -13.13
N ILE A 318 -4.67 0.44 -11.83
CA ILE A 318 -3.71 1.15 -11.00
C ILE A 318 -2.37 0.42 -10.92
N SER A 319 -2.38 -0.92 -10.90
CA SER A 319 -1.16 -1.72 -10.87
C SER A 319 -0.30 -1.56 -12.13
N ALA A 320 -0.92 -1.40 -13.32
CA ALA A 320 -0.18 -1.13 -14.55
C ALA A 320 0.50 0.25 -14.50
N VAL A 321 -0.24 1.29 -14.07
CA VAL A 321 0.31 2.65 -13.98
C VAL A 321 1.41 2.72 -12.93
N THR A 322 1.21 2.16 -11.74
CA THR A 322 2.24 2.14 -10.70
C THR A 322 3.47 1.32 -11.10
N ALA A 323 3.31 0.26 -11.92
CA ALA A 323 4.41 -0.51 -12.47
C ALA A 323 5.24 0.30 -13.48
N ILE A 324 4.58 1.02 -14.40
CA ILE A 324 5.25 1.86 -15.41
C ILE A 324 6.12 2.93 -14.75
N PHE A 325 5.65 3.57 -13.68
CA PHE A 325 6.41 4.60 -12.98
C PHE A 325 7.36 4.03 -11.92
N GLY A 326 6.99 2.93 -11.25
CA GLY A 326 7.77 2.34 -10.17
C GLY A 326 8.94 1.49 -10.65
N ALA A 327 8.76 0.68 -11.69
CA ALA A 327 9.80 -0.22 -12.18
C ALA A 327 11.07 0.51 -12.66
N PRO A 328 11.03 1.62 -13.41
CA PRO A 328 12.23 2.37 -13.77
C PRO A 328 13.00 2.89 -12.57
N VAL A 329 12.30 3.31 -11.50
CA VAL A 329 12.94 3.73 -10.24
C VAL A 329 13.72 2.59 -9.63
N VAL A 330 13.14 1.40 -9.56
CA VAL A 330 13.80 0.20 -9.00
C VAL A 330 15.01 -0.19 -9.86
N ILE A 331 14.90 -0.17 -11.18
CA ILE A 331 16.01 -0.46 -12.10
C ILE A 331 17.16 0.55 -11.90
N ALA A 332 16.85 1.85 -11.85
CA ALA A 332 17.86 2.89 -11.61
C ALA A 332 18.60 2.69 -10.28
N LEU A 333 17.89 2.19 -9.25
CA LEU A 333 18.46 1.85 -7.97
C LEU A 333 19.47 0.71 -8.04
N MET A 334 19.11 -0.37 -8.74
CA MET A 334 19.97 -1.54 -8.90
C MET A 334 21.25 -1.18 -9.65
N LEU A 335 21.15 -0.35 -10.69
CA LEU A 335 22.31 0.13 -11.46
C LEU A 335 23.25 1.00 -10.61
N LYS A 336 22.69 1.92 -9.80
CA LYS A 336 23.50 2.81 -8.93
C LYS A 336 24.23 2.06 -7.82
N LYS A 337 23.68 0.94 -7.33
CA LYS A 337 24.34 0.11 -6.32
C LYS A 337 25.52 -0.69 -6.87
N ARG A 338 25.54 -0.98 -8.18
CA ARG A 338 26.61 -1.73 -8.86
C ARG A 338 27.82 -0.85 -9.18
N MET A 339 27.68 0.47 -9.19
CA MET A 339 28.74 1.44 -9.48
C MET A 339 29.44 2.00 -8.23
N ARG A 340 29.06 1.54 -7.02
CA ARG A 340 29.73 1.82 -5.74
C ARG A 340 30.27 0.55 -5.12
#